data_de8370a1944f7e20c6024c570a21d95a
#
_entry.id   de8370a1944f7e20c6024c570a21d95a
#
_cell.length_a   1.000
_cell.length_b   1.000
_cell.length_c   1.000
_cell.angle_alpha   90.00
_cell.angle_beta   90.00
_cell.angle_gamma   90.00
#
_symmetry.space_group_name_H-M   'P 1'
#
loop_
_entity.id
_entity.type
_entity.pdbx_description
1 polymer ?
#
loop_
_entity_poly.entity_id
_entity_poly.type
_entity_poly.pdbx_seq_one_letter_code
_entity_poly.pdbx_strand_id
1 'polypeptide(L)'
;LGVHIAYAQELSHYDDHGGFHGDGASRIVLKVSAEQVIGQIEENAQWKQFTATAGGSLPAPVGTLENYLTDCEGRSLLPSVNEGYYILIDRGADPGMASGADMFHRSSFNFTLGIYDTENSTLYVCALDT
;
A
#
# COMPACT_ATOMS: atom_id res chain seq x y z
N LEU A 1 -7.17 -2.84 6.30
CA LEU A 1 -6.78 -1.41 6.22
C LEU A 1 -7.54 -0.52 7.19
N GLY A 2 -8.55 -1.05 7.88
CA GLY A 2 -9.32 -0.29 8.86
C GLY A 2 -10.35 0.66 8.27
N VAL A 3 -10.69 0.50 6.99
CA VAL A 3 -11.76 1.27 6.36
C VAL A 3 -12.84 0.34 5.83
N HIS A 4 -14.09 0.78 5.93
CA HIS A 4 -15.23 0.06 5.39
C HIS A 4 -15.67 0.73 4.08
N ILE A 5 -15.74 -0.05 3.01
CA ILE A 5 -16.12 0.43 1.68
C ILE A 5 -17.41 -0.25 1.27
N ALA A 6 -18.48 0.54 1.12
CA ALA A 6 -19.78 0.03 0.70
C ALA A 6 -19.85 -0.24 -0.80
N TYR A 7 -19.14 0.59 -1.59
CA TYR A 7 -19.13 0.48 -3.05
C TYR A 7 -17.78 0.90 -3.60
N ALA A 8 -17.25 0.10 -4.53
CA ALA A 8 -16.03 0.42 -5.25
C ALA A 8 -16.08 -0.21 -6.63
N GLN A 9 -15.45 0.44 -7.61
CA GLN A 9 -15.25 -0.12 -8.94
C GLN A 9 -13.81 -0.61 -9.06
N GLU A 10 -13.63 -1.89 -9.34
CA GLU A 10 -12.29 -2.43 -9.57
C GLU A 10 -11.79 -1.96 -10.93
N LEU A 11 -10.67 -1.24 -10.93
CA LEU A 11 -10.04 -0.73 -12.15
C LEU A 11 -8.99 -1.68 -12.68
N SER A 12 -8.23 -2.34 -11.80
CA SER A 12 -7.25 -3.35 -12.19
C SER A 12 -6.90 -4.25 -11.02
N HIS A 13 -6.35 -5.42 -11.33
CA HIS A 13 -5.93 -6.39 -10.33
C HIS A 13 -4.70 -7.12 -10.87
N TYR A 14 -3.66 -7.20 -10.06
CA TYR A 14 -2.46 -7.96 -10.34
C TYR A 14 -2.15 -8.83 -9.13
N ASP A 15 -1.83 -10.10 -9.35
CA ASP A 15 -1.46 -11.01 -8.28
C ASP A 15 -0.56 -12.10 -8.87
N ASP A 16 0.66 -12.18 -8.36
CA ASP A 16 1.60 -13.23 -8.74
C ASP A 16 1.91 -14.20 -7.60
N HIS A 17 1.04 -14.25 -6.58
CA HIS A 17 1.16 -15.25 -5.52
C HIS A 17 0.96 -16.63 -6.12
N GLY A 18 2.08 -17.24 -6.49
CA GLY A 18 2.08 -18.57 -7.05
C GLY A 18 3.20 -19.36 -6.43
N GLY A 19 3.25 -20.64 -6.74
CA GLY A 19 4.32 -21.49 -6.29
C GLY A 19 4.09 -22.07 -4.91
N PHE A 20 5.10 -22.76 -4.43
CA PHE A 20 5.03 -23.67 -3.31
C PHE A 20 4.87 -22.96 -1.96
N HIS A 21 5.41 -21.77 -1.82
CA HIS A 21 5.44 -21.05 -0.55
C HIS A 21 4.45 -19.90 -0.45
N GLY A 22 3.65 -19.65 -1.49
CA GLY A 22 2.72 -18.54 -1.50
C GLY A 22 3.39 -17.16 -1.55
N ASP A 23 4.66 -17.11 -1.91
CA ASP A 23 5.39 -15.86 -2.08
C ASP A 23 4.86 -15.09 -3.29
N GLY A 24 4.86 -13.78 -3.20
CA GLY A 24 4.45 -12.96 -4.32
C GLY A 24 4.00 -11.57 -3.93
N ALA A 25 3.72 -10.77 -4.95
CA ALA A 25 3.23 -9.41 -4.82
C ALA A 25 1.85 -9.27 -5.45
N SER A 26 1.04 -8.37 -4.93
CA SER A 26 -0.28 -8.08 -5.49
C SER A 26 -0.59 -6.61 -5.44
N ARG A 27 -1.48 -6.18 -6.34
CA ARG A 27 -2.04 -4.82 -6.33
C ARG A 27 -3.48 -4.87 -6.83
N ILE A 28 -4.37 -4.25 -6.05
CA ILE A 28 -5.76 -4.02 -6.46
C ILE A 28 -5.94 -2.51 -6.55
N VAL A 29 -6.56 -2.05 -7.63
CA VAL A 29 -6.84 -0.64 -7.85
C VAL A 29 -8.35 -0.46 -7.90
N LEU A 30 -8.87 0.37 -6.98
CA LEU A 30 -10.30 0.58 -6.81
C LEU A 30 -10.65 2.05 -6.95
N LYS A 31 -11.71 2.33 -7.69
CA LYS A 31 -12.31 3.66 -7.72
C LYS A 31 -13.29 3.76 -6.54
N VAL A 32 -13.01 4.64 -5.59
CA VAL A 32 -13.79 4.79 -4.35
C VAL A 32 -13.95 6.27 -4.05
N SER A 33 -15.19 6.73 -3.89
CA SER A 33 -15.44 8.13 -3.61
C SER A 33 -14.84 8.56 -2.27
N ALA A 34 -14.36 9.81 -2.21
CA ALA A 34 -13.80 10.37 -0.98
C ALA A 34 -14.81 10.34 0.17
N GLU A 35 -16.10 10.53 -0.12
CA GLU A 35 -17.16 10.50 0.87
C GLU A 35 -17.20 9.20 1.67
N GLN A 36 -16.81 8.07 1.05
CA GLN A 36 -16.82 6.79 1.73
C GLN A 36 -15.62 6.57 2.65
N VAL A 37 -14.47 7.16 2.33
CA VAL A 37 -13.20 6.75 2.96
C VAL A 37 -12.49 7.86 3.73
N ILE A 38 -12.59 9.12 3.32
CA ILE A 38 -11.78 10.19 3.92
C ILE A 38 -12.05 10.34 5.41
N GLY A 39 -13.30 10.36 5.84
CA GLY A 39 -13.62 10.47 7.25
C GLY A 39 -13.04 9.33 8.08
N GLN A 40 -13.11 8.10 7.57
CA GLN A 40 -12.56 6.93 8.25
C GLN A 40 -11.04 6.98 8.31
N ILE A 41 -10.40 7.41 7.22
CA ILE A 41 -8.95 7.55 7.15
C ILE A 41 -8.47 8.59 8.15
N GLU A 42 -9.12 9.74 8.21
CA GLU A 42 -8.72 10.83 9.11
C GLU A 42 -8.90 10.47 10.58
N GLU A 43 -9.86 9.61 10.90
CA GLU A 43 -10.08 9.12 12.26
C GLU A 43 -9.12 8.01 12.67
N ASN A 44 -8.41 7.42 11.71
CA ASN A 44 -7.51 6.29 11.96
C ASN A 44 -6.06 6.80 12.00
N ALA A 45 -5.46 6.76 13.19
CA ALA A 45 -4.10 7.27 13.41
C ALA A 45 -3.01 6.51 12.62
N GLN A 46 -3.32 5.32 12.08
CA GLN A 46 -2.36 4.55 11.30
C GLN A 46 -2.22 5.07 9.86
N TRP A 47 -3.25 5.73 9.35
CA TRP A 47 -3.18 6.38 8.04
C TRP A 47 -2.48 7.73 8.18
N LYS A 48 -1.59 8.03 7.25
CA LYS A 48 -0.81 9.26 7.24
C LYS A 48 -1.07 10.04 5.96
N GLN A 49 -1.29 11.33 6.10
CA GLN A 49 -1.43 12.23 4.97
C GLN A 49 -0.06 12.50 4.36
N PHE A 50 -0.01 12.66 3.05
CA PHE A 50 1.23 13.02 2.37
C PHE A 50 0.98 13.88 1.15
N THR A 51 2.03 14.64 0.77
CA THR A 51 2.13 15.30 -0.52
C THR A 51 3.45 14.85 -1.13
N ALA A 52 3.41 14.39 -2.37
CA ALA A 52 4.62 13.90 -3.04
C ALA A 52 5.63 15.01 -3.22
N THR A 53 6.91 14.65 -3.15
CA THR A 53 8.00 15.60 -3.43
C THR A 53 8.03 15.95 -4.91
N ALA A 54 8.79 16.99 -5.27
CA ALA A 54 9.02 17.36 -6.66
C ALA A 54 9.52 16.13 -7.43
N GLY A 55 8.86 15.81 -8.54
CA GLY A 55 9.13 14.59 -9.30
C GLY A 55 8.21 13.42 -9.01
N GLY A 56 7.22 13.59 -8.12
CA GLY A 56 6.20 12.57 -7.84
C GLY A 56 6.66 11.43 -6.94
N SER A 57 7.72 11.63 -6.18
CA SER A 57 8.23 10.59 -5.27
C SER A 57 7.34 10.46 -4.03
N LEU A 58 6.99 9.23 -3.69
CA LEU A 58 6.25 8.92 -2.48
C LEU A 58 7.13 9.11 -1.23
N PRO A 59 6.54 9.42 -0.07
CA PRO A 59 7.32 9.62 1.14
C PRO A 59 7.97 8.33 1.65
N ALA A 60 9.08 8.44 2.34
CA ALA A 60 9.63 7.32 3.06
C ALA A 60 8.68 6.96 4.24
N PRO A 61 8.44 5.66 4.57
CA PRO A 61 9.12 4.48 4.01
C PRO A 61 8.52 3.96 2.70
N VAL A 62 7.40 4.52 2.23
CA VAL A 62 6.67 4.00 1.07
C VAL A 62 7.54 4.00 -0.18
N GLY A 63 8.26 5.09 -0.42
CA GLY A 63 9.14 5.18 -1.59
C GLY A 63 10.21 4.09 -1.65
N THR A 64 10.66 3.60 -0.51
CA THR A 64 11.67 2.54 -0.48
C THR A 64 11.12 1.18 -0.92
N LEU A 65 9.79 1.02 -0.93
CA LEU A 65 9.14 -0.23 -1.35
C LEU A 65 9.20 -0.43 -2.87
N GLU A 66 9.60 0.59 -3.62
CA GLU A 66 9.66 0.53 -5.08
C GLU A 66 10.47 -0.66 -5.59
N ASN A 67 11.55 -1.00 -4.90
CA ASN A 67 12.42 -2.10 -5.30
C ASN A 67 11.89 -3.48 -4.89
N TYR A 68 10.86 -3.52 -4.05
CA TYR A 68 10.30 -4.77 -3.51
C TYR A 68 8.94 -5.10 -4.11
N LEU A 69 8.12 -4.09 -4.37
CA LEU A 69 6.81 -4.27 -4.99
C LEU A 69 6.94 -4.14 -6.51
N THR A 70 7.24 -5.26 -7.15
CA THR A 70 7.39 -5.31 -8.61
C THR A 70 6.53 -6.42 -9.19
N ASP A 71 6.16 -6.27 -10.47
CA ASP A 71 5.48 -7.33 -11.21
C ASP A 71 6.50 -8.35 -11.72
N CYS A 72 6.02 -9.38 -12.42
CA CYS A 72 6.87 -10.46 -12.94
C CYS A 72 7.87 -9.98 -14.00
N GLU A 73 7.72 -8.77 -14.52
CA GLU A 73 8.66 -8.17 -15.48
C GLU A 73 9.59 -7.16 -14.82
N GLY A 74 9.53 -7.03 -13.50
CA GLY A 74 10.39 -6.12 -12.75
C GLY A 74 9.90 -4.68 -12.71
N ARG A 75 8.69 -4.39 -13.18
CA ARG A 75 8.12 -3.04 -13.14
C ARG A 75 7.51 -2.79 -11.77
N SER A 76 7.68 -1.56 -11.26
CA SER A 76 7.13 -1.19 -9.96
C SER A 76 5.60 -1.25 -9.94
N LEU A 77 5.05 -1.82 -8.87
CA LEU A 77 3.61 -1.83 -8.62
C LEU A 77 3.14 -0.57 -7.89
N LEU A 78 4.06 0.27 -7.42
CA LEU A 78 3.69 1.50 -6.74
C LEU A 78 3.06 2.49 -7.72
N PRO A 79 1.94 3.12 -7.33
CA PRO A 79 1.32 4.13 -8.17
C PRO A 79 2.09 5.46 -8.12
N SER A 80 1.82 6.32 -9.10
CA SER A 80 2.25 7.71 -9.08
C SER A 80 1.11 8.53 -8.50
N VAL A 81 1.27 9.01 -7.27
CA VAL A 81 0.24 9.76 -6.54
C VAL A 81 0.87 11.04 -5.99
N ASN A 82 0.24 12.18 -6.28
CA ASN A 82 0.76 13.47 -5.86
C ASN A 82 0.33 13.86 -4.44
N GLU A 83 -0.88 13.50 -4.06
CA GLU A 83 -1.44 13.91 -2.78
C GLU A 83 -2.45 12.87 -2.31
N GLY A 84 -2.40 12.52 -1.04
CA GLY A 84 -3.33 11.56 -0.48
C GLY A 84 -2.94 11.07 0.89
N TYR A 85 -3.28 9.82 1.16
CA TYR A 85 -3.03 9.16 2.43
C TYR A 85 -2.44 7.78 2.19
N TYR A 86 -1.60 7.31 3.11
CA TYR A 86 -1.10 5.95 3.05
C TYR A 86 -1.16 5.26 4.41
N ILE A 87 -1.23 3.95 4.38
CA ILE A 87 -1.05 3.09 5.54
C ILE A 87 -0.13 1.93 5.17
N LEU A 88 0.85 1.65 6.02
CA LEU A 88 1.74 0.51 5.86
C LEU A 88 1.56 -0.41 7.05
N ILE A 89 1.12 -1.63 6.78
CA ILE A 89 0.88 -2.64 7.81
C ILE A 89 1.95 -3.72 7.67
N ASP A 90 2.82 -3.82 8.66
CA ASP A 90 3.86 -4.85 8.75
C ASP A 90 3.23 -6.09 9.38
N ARG A 91 2.84 -7.06 8.54
CA ARG A 91 2.19 -8.28 9.00
C ARG A 91 3.15 -9.29 9.63
N GLY A 92 4.45 -9.09 9.44
CA GLY A 92 5.48 -9.93 10.03
C GLY A 92 6.06 -9.42 11.33
N ALA A 93 5.57 -8.29 11.84
CA ALA A 93 6.07 -7.72 13.10
C ALA A 93 5.59 -8.51 14.30
N ASP A 94 6.50 -8.78 15.25
CA ASP A 94 6.12 -9.37 16.52
C ASP A 94 5.37 -8.36 17.38
N PRO A 95 4.47 -8.83 18.26
CA PRO A 95 3.83 -7.93 19.22
C PRO A 95 4.87 -7.17 20.06
N GLY A 96 4.73 -5.86 20.11
CA GLY A 96 5.65 -5.00 20.85
C GLY A 96 6.79 -4.43 20.05
N MET A 97 7.01 -4.87 18.81
CA MET A 97 7.98 -4.26 17.92
C MET A 97 7.36 -3.08 17.18
N ALA A 98 8.18 -2.06 16.89
CA ALA A 98 7.73 -0.95 16.07
C ALA A 98 7.45 -1.44 14.64
N SER A 99 6.23 -1.21 14.18
CA SER A 99 5.82 -1.62 12.83
C SER A 99 6.69 -0.92 11.77
N GLY A 100 7.26 -1.70 10.86
CA GLY A 100 8.06 -1.20 9.75
C GLY A 100 9.48 -0.76 10.11
N ALA A 101 9.82 -0.59 11.40
CA ALA A 101 11.10 0.00 11.80
C ALA A 101 12.29 -0.87 11.39
N ASP A 102 12.15 -2.19 11.45
CA ASP A 102 13.22 -3.14 11.14
C ASP A 102 12.83 -4.11 10.04
N MET A 103 11.74 -3.84 9.33
CA MET A 103 11.17 -4.75 8.34
C MET A 103 12.20 -5.19 7.30
N PHE A 104 13.00 -4.25 6.81
CA PHE A 104 13.97 -4.54 5.75
C PHE A 104 15.24 -5.24 6.24
N HIS A 105 15.39 -5.40 7.55
CA HIS A 105 16.51 -6.11 8.14
C HIS A 105 16.21 -7.58 8.44
N ARG A 106 14.97 -8.00 8.21
CA ARG A 106 14.56 -9.39 8.41
C ARG A 106 14.83 -10.21 7.16
N SER A 107 15.03 -11.52 7.32
CA SER A 107 15.23 -12.44 6.20
C SER A 107 14.00 -12.60 5.33
N SER A 108 12.83 -12.38 5.90
CA SER A 108 11.57 -12.32 5.16
C SER A 108 10.69 -11.23 5.75
N PHE A 109 9.83 -10.63 4.92
CA PHE A 109 8.90 -9.62 5.39
C PHE A 109 7.60 -9.69 4.61
N ASN A 110 6.52 -9.40 5.31
CA ASN A 110 5.17 -9.44 4.77
C ASN A 110 4.48 -8.13 5.14
N PHE A 111 3.95 -7.43 4.16
CA PHE A 111 3.28 -6.16 4.43
C PHE A 111 2.07 -5.95 3.52
N THR A 112 1.18 -5.07 3.97
CA THR A 112 0.09 -4.53 3.17
C THR A 112 0.24 -3.01 3.14
N LEU A 113 0.16 -2.43 1.95
CA LEU A 113 0.25 -1.00 1.74
C LEU A 113 -1.06 -0.52 1.14
N GLY A 114 -1.70 0.45 1.78
CA GLY A 114 -2.83 1.16 1.22
C GLY A 114 -2.41 2.57 0.85
N ILE A 115 -2.81 3.03 -0.33
CA ILE A 115 -2.61 4.42 -0.76
C ILE A 115 -3.92 4.92 -1.34
N TYR A 116 -4.43 6.01 -0.78
CA TYR A 116 -5.61 6.68 -1.32
C TYR A 116 -5.19 7.97 -2.02
N ASP A 117 -5.46 8.03 -3.33
CA ASP A 117 -5.19 9.19 -4.17
C ASP A 117 -6.41 10.12 -4.12
N THR A 118 -6.27 11.25 -3.44
CA THR A 118 -7.37 12.21 -3.28
C THR A 118 -7.71 12.95 -4.56
N GLU A 119 -6.76 13.09 -5.48
CA GLU A 119 -7.01 13.77 -6.75
C GLU A 119 -7.86 12.93 -7.69
N ASN A 120 -7.70 11.63 -7.66
CA ASN A 120 -8.35 10.71 -8.58
C ASN A 120 -9.38 9.79 -7.92
N SER A 121 -9.62 9.94 -6.63
CA SER A 121 -10.54 9.11 -5.85
C SER A 121 -10.26 7.62 -6.04
N THR A 122 -8.98 7.25 -5.96
CA THR A 122 -8.52 5.90 -6.26
C THR A 122 -7.77 5.32 -5.08
N LEU A 123 -8.16 4.11 -4.68
CA LEU A 123 -7.48 3.36 -3.62
C LEU A 123 -6.63 2.26 -4.25
N TYR A 124 -5.36 2.26 -3.90
CA TYR A 124 -4.41 1.21 -4.27
C TYR A 124 -4.13 0.36 -3.05
N VAL A 125 -4.29 -0.94 -3.17
CA VAL A 125 -3.96 -1.89 -2.11
C VAL A 125 -2.91 -2.85 -2.64
N CYS A 126 -1.72 -2.77 -2.06
CA CYS A 126 -0.59 -3.60 -2.45
C CYS A 126 -0.20 -4.51 -1.30
N ALA A 127 0.25 -5.70 -1.62
CA ALA A 127 0.74 -6.64 -0.61
C ALA A 127 1.98 -7.36 -1.13
N LEU A 128 2.88 -7.67 -0.22
CA LEU A 128 4.06 -8.49 -0.52
C LEU A 128 4.18 -9.57 0.53
N ASP A 129 4.38 -10.79 0.08
CA ASP A 129 4.65 -11.96 0.91
C ASP A 129 5.95 -12.62 0.44
N THR A 130 6.89 -12.78 1.35
CA THR A 130 8.19 -13.41 1.04
C THR A 130 8.48 -14.60 1.93
#